data_44f7bdb4ec4f598f0f6f89e39660b78f
#
_entry.id   44f7bdb4ec4f598f0f6f89e39660b78f
#
_cell.length_a   1.000
_cell.length_b   1.000
_cell.length_c   1.000
_cell.angle_alpha   90.00
_cell.angle_beta   90.00
_cell.angle_gamma   90.00
#
_symmetry.space_group_name_H-M   'P 1'
#
loop_
_entity.id
_entity.type
_entity.pdbx_description
1 polymer ?
#
loop_
_entity_poly.entity_id
_entity_poly.type
_entity_poly.pdbx_seq_one_letter_code
_entity_poly.pdbx_strand_id
1 'polypeptide(L)'
;MEITSINSKLLARMFLAGAKNLDSKKDWINELNVFPVPDGDTGTNMTMTIMSAAKEVSSLTNPTMAELAKAISSGSLRGARGNSGVILSQLFRGFCKVIKEYDEIDVTILCEACQKAVETAYKAVMKPKEGTILTVAKGAAEKALELSDETEDVVTFVEEVIKQAEYVLDQTPEMLPVLKQAGVVDSGGQGLVQVLKGAYDALIGKEIDYTIEGAPTGAAPAKISAETEAEIKFGYCTEFIIVLNAPMSDNEEHAYKAFLESIGDSIVVVADDEIVKTHVHTNDPGLALQKALTFGSLSKIKIDNMREEHQEKLIKDSQKLAAQQKAEEEAYEAAQADEKTNNMPAKEMGFVSVSIGEGMNEVFRGLGVDYLIEGGQTKIGRAHV
;
A
#
# COMPACT_ATOMS: atom_id res chain seq x y z
N MET A 1 -22.40 22.89 7.41
CA MET A 1 -23.60 22.10 7.83
C MET A 1 -23.05 21.06 8.78
N GLU A 2 -23.47 21.11 10.01
CA GLU A 2 -23.01 20.18 11.05
C GLU A 2 -23.60 18.79 10.76
N ILE A 3 -22.77 17.77 10.71
CA ILE A 3 -23.19 16.38 10.50
C ILE A 3 -23.07 15.68 11.85
N THR A 4 -24.19 15.33 12.46
CA THR A 4 -24.23 14.68 13.79
C THR A 4 -24.33 13.17 13.74
N SER A 5 -24.65 12.57 12.58
CA SER A 5 -24.71 11.11 12.40
C SER A 5 -24.40 10.68 10.97
N ILE A 6 -23.96 9.45 10.82
CA ILE A 6 -23.67 8.78 9.55
C ILE A 6 -24.66 7.61 9.39
N ASN A 7 -25.44 7.62 8.32
CA ASN A 7 -26.27 6.49 7.94
C ASN A 7 -25.51 5.50 7.05
N SER A 8 -26.11 4.33 6.80
CA SER A 8 -25.48 3.27 6.00
C SER A 8 -25.08 3.70 4.59
N LYS A 9 -25.85 4.58 3.93
CA LYS A 9 -25.55 5.08 2.58
C LYS A 9 -24.31 5.97 2.57
N LEU A 10 -24.19 6.87 3.54
CA LEU A 10 -23.04 7.74 3.68
C LEU A 10 -21.79 6.91 4.04
N LEU A 11 -21.92 5.97 4.98
CA LEU A 11 -20.81 5.08 5.35
C LEU A 11 -20.34 4.22 4.16
N ALA A 12 -21.26 3.68 3.34
CA ALA A 12 -20.89 2.96 2.14
C ALA A 12 -20.07 3.82 1.18
N ARG A 13 -20.48 5.07 0.95
CA ARG A 13 -19.72 6.03 0.12
C ARG A 13 -18.35 6.33 0.72
N MET A 14 -18.27 6.58 2.02
CA MET A 14 -17.01 6.80 2.73
C MET A 14 -16.07 5.60 2.58
N PHE A 15 -16.55 4.38 2.73
CA PHE A 15 -15.78 3.16 2.58
C PHE A 15 -15.24 2.98 1.15
N LEU A 16 -16.09 3.18 0.14
CA LEU A 16 -15.70 3.10 -1.28
C LEU A 16 -14.67 4.16 -1.64
N ALA A 17 -14.83 5.39 -1.13
CA ALA A 17 -13.87 6.47 -1.33
C ALA A 17 -12.51 6.17 -0.67
N GLY A 18 -12.53 5.62 0.54
CA GLY A 18 -11.31 5.14 1.22
C GLY A 18 -10.59 4.06 0.41
N ALA A 19 -11.35 3.10 -0.15
CA ALA A 19 -10.79 2.06 -1.01
C ALA A 19 -10.14 2.62 -2.28
N LYS A 20 -10.78 3.56 -2.94
CA LYS A 20 -10.26 4.27 -4.13
C LYS A 20 -9.00 5.07 -3.83
N ASN A 21 -9.00 5.83 -2.72
CA ASN A 21 -7.84 6.62 -2.35
C ASN A 21 -6.63 5.73 -2.05
N LEU A 22 -6.83 4.60 -1.36
CA LEU A 22 -5.77 3.63 -1.12
C LEU A 22 -5.25 3.04 -2.44
N ASP A 23 -6.13 2.61 -3.36
CA ASP A 23 -5.74 2.06 -4.66
C ASP A 23 -4.91 3.05 -5.49
N SER A 24 -5.30 4.33 -5.51
CA SER A 24 -4.57 5.38 -6.23
C SER A 24 -3.17 5.65 -5.66
N LYS A 25 -2.89 5.23 -4.43
CA LYS A 25 -1.64 5.47 -3.70
C LYS A 25 -0.83 4.21 -3.45
N LYS A 26 -1.31 3.04 -3.91
CA LYS A 26 -0.70 1.73 -3.60
C LYS A 26 0.77 1.63 -3.94
N ASP A 27 1.18 2.15 -5.10
CA ASP A 27 2.57 2.05 -5.55
C ASP A 27 3.51 2.87 -4.67
N TRP A 28 3.09 4.08 -4.28
CA TRP A 28 3.82 4.88 -3.30
C TRP A 28 3.90 4.22 -1.93
N ILE A 29 2.81 3.57 -1.45
CA ILE A 29 2.81 2.84 -0.18
C ILE A 29 3.72 1.61 -0.26
N ASN A 30 3.80 0.94 -1.41
CA ASN A 30 4.76 -0.13 -1.65
C ASN A 30 6.21 0.37 -1.50
N GLU A 31 6.47 1.61 -1.91
CA GLU A 31 7.78 2.25 -1.76
C GLU A 31 8.23 2.41 -0.31
N LEU A 32 7.33 2.57 0.61
CA LEU A 32 7.62 2.71 2.04
C LEU A 32 7.86 1.37 2.74
N ASN A 33 7.58 0.24 2.07
CA ASN A 33 7.61 -1.07 2.70
C ASN A 33 9.05 -1.60 2.91
N VAL A 34 9.54 -1.47 4.14
CA VAL A 34 10.85 -1.97 4.60
C VAL A 34 10.75 -2.92 5.80
N PHE A 35 9.55 -3.09 6.37
CA PHE A 35 9.31 -3.92 7.55
C PHE A 35 7.96 -4.68 7.44
N PRO A 36 7.87 -5.95 7.91
CA PRO A 36 8.92 -6.81 8.46
C PRO A 36 9.89 -7.36 7.41
N VAL A 37 9.48 -7.42 6.15
CA VAL A 37 10.29 -7.83 4.99
C VAL A 37 10.17 -6.74 3.93
N PRO A 38 11.26 -6.31 3.30
CA PRO A 38 11.22 -5.25 2.28
C PRO A 38 10.83 -5.82 0.90
N ASP A 39 9.66 -6.46 0.79
CA ASP A 39 9.13 -7.06 -0.43
C ASP A 39 8.37 -6.05 -1.32
N GLY A 40 7.99 -4.88 -0.76
CA GLY A 40 7.37 -3.79 -1.53
C GLY A 40 5.94 -4.07 -1.93
N ASP A 41 5.20 -4.84 -1.17
CA ASP A 41 3.85 -5.30 -1.50
C ASP A 41 2.74 -4.79 -0.56
N THR A 42 3.08 -4.05 0.50
CA THR A 42 2.12 -3.57 1.52
C THR A 42 0.94 -2.82 0.91
N GLY A 43 1.17 -1.86 0.03
CA GLY A 43 0.13 -1.10 -0.64
C GLY A 43 -0.77 -2.00 -1.51
N THR A 44 -0.17 -2.93 -2.24
CA THR A 44 -0.87 -3.92 -3.06
C THR A 44 -1.74 -4.83 -2.19
N ASN A 45 -1.19 -5.37 -1.10
CA ASN A 45 -1.90 -6.27 -0.19
C ASN A 45 -3.09 -5.59 0.50
N MET A 46 -2.89 -4.36 1.00
CA MET A 46 -3.97 -3.57 1.59
C MET A 46 -5.05 -3.21 0.58
N THR A 47 -4.65 -2.82 -0.64
CA THR A 47 -5.59 -2.53 -1.74
C THR A 47 -6.41 -3.77 -2.12
N MET A 48 -5.79 -4.92 -2.33
CA MET A 48 -6.52 -6.16 -2.63
C MET A 48 -7.51 -6.52 -1.53
N THR A 49 -7.15 -6.29 -0.29
CA THR A 49 -7.98 -6.54 0.89
C THR A 49 -9.23 -5.65 0.90
N ILE A 50 -9.05 -4.33 0.80
CA ILE A 50 -10.18 -3.38 0.86
C ILE A 50 -11.06 -3.46 -0.40
N MET A 51 -10.46 -3.67 -1.58
CA MET A 51 -11.19 -3.80 -2.84
C MET A 51 -12.07 -5.05 -2.89
N SER A 52 -11.68 -6.14 -2.21
CA SER A 52 -12.54 -7.32 -2.04
C SER A 52 -13.82 -6.97 -1.29
N ALA A 53 -13.73 -6.18 -0.22
CA ALA A 53 -14.91 -5.69 0.50
C ALA A 53 -15.68 -4.63 -0.32
N ALA A 54 -14.98 -3.71 -0.97
CA ALA A 54 -15.59 -2.66 -1.79
C ALA A 54 -16.45 -3.24 -2.92
N LYS A 55 -16.05 -4.36 -3.52
CA LYS A 55 -16.84 -5.08 -4.51
C LYS A 55 -18.16 -5.62 -3.92
N GLU A 56 -18.13 -6.13 -2.70
CA GLU A 56 -19.34 -6.58 -2.02
C GLU A 56 -20.24 -5.40 -1.65
N VAL A 57 -19.66 -4.33 -1.08
CA VAL A 57 -20.38 -3.09 -0.75
C VAL A 57 -21.03 -2.47 -1.97
N SER A 58 -20.33 -2.40 -3.11
CA SER A 58 -20.87 -1.82 -4.35
C SER A 58 -22.03 -2.62 -4.95
N SER A 59 -22.18 -3.90 -4.60
CA SER A 59 -23.29 -4.73 -5.04
C SER A 59 -24.57 -4.56 -4.22
N LEU A 60 -24.48 -3.89 -3.06
CA LEU A 60 -25.62 -3.67 -2.17
C LEU A 60 -26.48 -2.51 -2.66
N THR A 61 -27.79 -2.71 -2.66
CA THR A 61 -28.78 -1.68 -2.99
C THR A 61 -29.51 -1.24 -1.73
N ASN A 62 -29.27 -0.02 -1.26
CA ASN A 62 -29.84 0.53 -0.02
C ASN A 62 -29.66 -0.42 1.21
N PRO A 63 -28.41 -0.77 1.57
CA PRO A 63 -28.17 -1.71 2.66
C PRO A 63 -28.59 -1.12 4.02
N THR A 64 -29.00 -1.99 4.93
CA THR A 64 -28.99 -1.69 6.36
C THR A 64 -27.55 -1.57 6.86
N MET A 65 -27.34 -0.99 8.03
CA MET A 65 -26.02 -0.90 8.64
C MET A 65 -25.42 -2.29 8.90
N ALA A 66 -26.25 -3.25 9.32
CA ALA A 66 -25.83 -4.64 9.56
C ALA A 66 -25.38 -5.35 8.26
N GLU A 67 -26.09 -5.18 7.14
CA GLU A 67 -25.70 -5.73 5.85
C GLU A 67 -24.39 -5.10 5.34
N LEU A 68 -24.25 -3.78 5.48
CA LEU A 68 -23.03 -3.08 5.12
C LEU A 68 -21.84 -3.54 5.97
N ALA A 69 -22.01 -3.63 7.29
CA ALA A 69 -20.98 -4.10 8.22
C ALA A 69 -20.54 -5.53 7.88
N LYS A 70 -21.50 -6.41 7.53
CA LYS A 70 -21.18 -7.78 7.10
C LYS A 70 -20.39 -7.80 5.80
N ALA A 71 -20.76 -7.00 4.80
CA ALA A 71 -20.05 -6.92 3.52
C ALA A 71 -18.62 -6.42 3.71
N ILE A 72 -18.40 -5.38 4.53
CA ILE A 72 -17.08 -4.84 4.85
C ILE A 72 -16.24 -5.89 5.59
N SER A 73 -16.74 -6.44 6.70
CA SER A 73 -16.00 -7.36 7.57
C SER A 73 -15.64 -8.67 6.85
N SER A 74 -16.64 -9.36 6.28
CA SER A 74 -16.42 -10.65 5.62
C SER A 74 -15.72 -10.49 4.28
N GLY A 75 -16.03 -9.45 3.51
CA GLY A 75 -15.41 -9.17 2.23
C GLY A 75 -13.92 -8.88 2.37
N SER A 76 -13.51 -8.05 3.36
CA SER A 76 -12.10 -7.76 3.63
C SER A 76 -11.34 -8.99 4.12
N LEU A 77 -11.93 -9.81 4.99
CA LEU A 77 -11.29 -11.04 5.48
C LEU A 77 -11.05 -12.05 4.36
N ARG A 78 -12.04 -12.25 3.48
CA ARG A 78 -11.90 -13.16 2.31
C ARG A 78 -10.86 -12.66 1.30
N GLY A 79 -10.65 -11.35 1.22
CA GLY A 79 -9.68 -10.72 0.34
C GLY A 79 -8.33 -10.45 1.00
N ALA A 80 -8.18 -10.67 2.30
CA ALA A 80 -6.98 -10.31 3.05
C ALA A 80 -5.71 -10.94 2.47
N ARG A 81 -4.68 -10.13 2.30
CA ARG A 81 -3.37 -10.50 1.79
C ARG A 81 -2.27 -9.90 2.66
N GLY A 82 -1.20 -10.68 2.85
CA GLY A 82 -0.07 -10.29 3.69
C GLY A 82 -0.47 -9.94 5.12
N ASN A 83 0.50 -9.61 5.96
CA ASN A 83 0.24 -9.15 7.32
C ASN A 83 -0.58 -7.85 7.34
N SER A 84 -0.23 -6.90 6.48
CA SER A 84 -0.88 -5.59 6.40
C SER A 84 -2.36 -5.69 6.03
N GLY A 85 -2.69 -6.53 5.03
CA GLY A 85 -4.08 -6.75 4.64
C GLY A 85 -4.89 -7.49 5.71
N VAL A 86 -4.30 -8.49 6.38
CA VAL A 86 -5.00 -9.19 7.46
C VAL A 86 -5.25 -8.25 8.64
N ILE A 87 -4.27 -7.42 9.05
CA ILE A 87 -4.46 -6.43 10.12
C ILE A 87 -5.54 -5.41 9.73
N LEU A 88 -5.51 -4.88 8.51
CA LEU A 88 -6.55 -3.97 8.00
C LEU A 88 -7.94 -4.62 8.08
N SER A 89 -8.07 -5.89 7.68
CA SER A 89 -9.33 -6.63 7.77
C SER A 89 -9.82 -6.76 9.21
N GLN A 90 -8.91 -6.86 10.19
CA GLN A 90 -9.27 -6.95 11.60
C GLN A 90 -9.68 -5.59 12.20
N LEU A 91 -9.08 -4.50 11.75
CA LEU A 91 -9.56 -3.15 12.06
C LEU A 91 -11.01 -2.97 11.56
N PHE A 92 -11.30 -3.33 10.32
CA PHE A 92 -12.66 -3.29 9.80
C PHE A 92 -13.61 -4.21 10.56
N ARG A 93 -13.18 -5.44 10.89
CA ARG A 93 -13.99 -6.38 11.64
C ARG A 93 -14.37 -5.85 13.02
N GLY A 94 -13.42 -5.27 13.74
CA GLY A 94 -13.68 -4.67 15.05
C GLY A 94 -14.64 -3.49 14.96
N PHE A 95 -14.42 -2.58 14.01
CA PHE A 95 -15.30 -1.45 13.72
C PHE A 95 -16.74 -1.93 13.40
N CYS A 96 -16.88 -2.89 12.50
CA CYS A 96 -18.15 -3.44 12.08
C CYS A 96 -18.90 -4.18 13.19
N LYS A 97 -18.20 -4.75 14.18
CA LYS A 97 -18.85 -5.40 15.34
C LYS A 97 -19.69 -4.43 16.17
N VAL A 98 -19.29 -3.16 16.23
CA VAL A 98 -20.06 -2.13 16.95
C VAL A 98 -21.17 -1.59 16.08
N ILE A 99 -20.84 -1.07 14.90
CA ILE A 99 -21.79 -0.30 14.10
C ILE A 99 -23.00 -1.11 13.60
N LYS A 100 -22.88 -2.44 13.46
CA LYS A 100 -23.97 -3.32 12.96
C LYS A 100 -25.23 -3.30 13.83
N GLU A 101 -25.13 -2.85 15.08
CA GLU A 101 -26.22 -2.82 16.04
C GLU A 101 -27.05 -1.53 15.95
N TYR A 102 -26.66 -0.57 15.09
CA TYR A 102 -27.25 0.74 14.99
C TYR A 102 -27.73 1.06 13.56
N ASP A 103 -28.74 1.89 13.42
CA ASP A 103 -29.20 2.38 12.11
C ASP A 103 -28.40 3.59 11.64
N GLU A 104 -27.99 4.43 12.56
CA GLU A 104 -27.12 5.59 12.36
C GLU A 104 -26.02 5.60 13.43
N ILE A 105 -24.87 6.13 13.08
CA ILE A 105 -23.69 6.19 13.96
C ILE A 105 -23.31 7.64 14.20
N ASP A 106 -23.30 8.05 15.46
CA ASP A 106 -22.84 9.33 15.96
C ASP A 106 -21.36 9.25 16.42
N VAL A 107 -20.86 10.34 16.99
CA VAL A 107 -19.49 10.44 17.52
C VAL A 107 -19.22 9.39 18.62
N THR A 108 -20.18 9.14 19.51
CA THR A 108 -20.04 8.17 20.60
C THR A 108 -19.86 6.75 20.04
N ILE A 109 -20.72 6.36 19.11
CA ILE A 109 -20.66 5.04 18.45
C ILE A 109 -19.38 4.92 17.62
N LEU A 110 -18.96 5.99 16.92
CA LEU A 110 -17.70 6.02 16.17
C LEU A 110 -16.50 5.81 17.09
N CYS A 111 -16.49 6.44 18.27
CA CYS A 111 -15.45 6.24 19.27
C CYS A 111 -15.38 4.78 19.72
N GLU A 112 -16.51 4.19 20.11
CA GLU A 112 -16.59 2.78 20.49
C GLU A 112 -16.11 1.85 19.36
N ALA A 113 -16.50 2.16 18.12
CA ALA A 113 -16.10 1.39 16.94
C ALA A 113 -14.59 1.47 16.70
N CYS A 114 -13.96 2.65 16.86
CA CYS A 114 -12.51 2.82 16.76
C CYS A 114 -11.77 2.03 17.85
N GLN A 115 -12.24 2.09 19.11
CA GLN A 115 -11.66 1.30 20.21
C GLN A 115 -11.74 -0.20 19.91
N LYS A 116 -12.91 -0.67 19.44
CA LYS A 116 -13.11 -2.08 19.12
C LYS A 116 -12.29 -2.54 17.92
N ALA A 117 -12.06 -1.66 16.95
CA ALA A 117 -11.19 -1.93 15.82
C ALA A 117 -9.76 -2.24 16.28
N VAL A 118 -9.20 -1.39 17.13
CA VAL A 118 -7.85 -1.55 17.69
C VAL A 118 -7.75 -2.81 18.54
N GLU A 119 -8.69 -3.02 19.48
CA GLU A 119 -8.71 -4.23 20.32
C GLU A 119 -8.70 -5.51 19.46
N THR A 120 -9.53 -5.54 18.42
CA THR A 120 -9.65 -6.71 17.54
C THR A 120 -8.37 -6.95 16.75
N ALA A 121 -7.75 -5.89 16.22
CA ALA A 121 -6.51 -6.01 15.46
C ALA A 121 -5.32 -6.44 16.32
N TYR A 122 -5.16 -5.88 17.55
CA TYR A 122 -4.11 -6.31 18.46
C TYR A 122 -4.25 -7.77 18.91
N LYS A 123 -5.49 -8.25 19.12
CA LYS A 123 -5.73 -9.66 19.46
C LYS A 123 -5.40 -10.64 18.33
N ALA A 124 -5.47 -10.18 17.09
CA ALA A 124 -5.17 -11.03 15.93
C ALA A 124 -3.67 -11.26 15.72
N VAL A 125 -2.83 -10.33 16.19
CA VAL A 125 -1.37 -10.38 16.01
C VAL A 125 -0.72 -10.99 17.24
N MET A 126 0.01 -12.09 17.07
CA MET A 126 0.67 -12.81 18.18
C MET A 126 1.72 -11.96 18.92
N LYS A 127 2.51 -11.18 18.18
CA LYS A 127 3.59 -10.34 18.71
C LYS A 127 3.48 -8.93 18.12
N PRO A 128 2.55 -8.10 18.62
CA PRO A 128 2.40 -6.73 18.11
C PRO A 128 3.71 -5.95 18.23
N LYS A 129 4.01 -5.17 17.21
CA LYS A 129 5.17 -4.27 17.19
C LYS A 129 4.70 -2.83 17.18
N GLU A 130 5.26 -2.01 18.07
CA GLU A 130 5.05 -0.57 18.04
C GLU A 130 5.80 0.06 16.86
N GLY A 131 5.30 1.19 16.38
CA GLY A 131 5.79 1.84 15.16
C GLY A 131 5.21 1.26 13.87
N THR A 132 4.04 0.59 13.95
CA THR A 132 3.35 -0.02 12.80
C THR A 132 1.92 0.50 12.67
N ILE A 133 1.18 0.01 11.67
CA ILE A 133 -0.26 0.27 11.48
C ILE A 133 -1.07 0.15 12.78
N LEU A 134 -0.69 -0.78 13.67
CA LEU A 134 -1.36 -0.95 14.97
C LEU A 134 -1.20 0.26 15.86
N THR A 135 -0.01 0.85 15.90
CA THR A 135 0.30 2.05 16.68
C THR A 135 -0.45 3.27 16.13
N VAL A 136 -0.50 3.42 14.80
CA VAL A 136 -1.27 4.49 14.14
C VAL A 136 -2.76 4.36 14.44
N ALA A 137 -3.31 3.14 14.32
CA ALA A 137 -4.71 2.89 14.65
C ALA A 137 -5.03 3.17 16.13
N LYS A 138 -4.11 2.79 17.04
CA LYS A 138 -4.23 3.05 18.48
C LYS A 138 -4.25 4.54 18.78
N GLY A 139 -3.32 5.32 18.21
CA GLY A 139 -3.30 6.78 18.40
C GLY A 139 -4.55 7.47 17.85
N ALA A 140 -5.08 7.00 16.72
CA ALA A 140 -6.36 7.46 16.17
C ALA A 140 -7.52 7.18 17.14
N ALA A 141 -7.58 5.97 17.73
CA ALA A 141 -8.63 5.60 18.66
C ALA A 141 -8.51 6.32 20.00
N GLU A 142 -7.30 6.59 20.51
CA GLU A 142 -7.07 7.41 21.71
C GLU A 142 -7.60 8.82 21.48
N LYS A 143 -7.34 9.43 20.32
CA LYS A 143 -7.90 10.75 19.98
C LYS A 143 -9.42 10.73 19.84
N ALA A 144 -9.97 9.67 19.26
CA ALA A 144 -11.42 9.47 19.19
C ALA A 144 -12.07 9.46 20.59
N LEU A 145 -11.39 8.85 21.58
CA LEU A 145 -11.86 8.83 22.96
C LEU A 145 -11.84 10.23 23.62
N GLU A 146 -10.79 11.02 23.38
CA GLU A 146 -10.73 12.41 23.85
C GLU A 146 -11.86 13.26 23.29
N LEU A 147 -12.12 13.13 21.98
CA LEU A 147 -13.10 13.94 21.27
C LEU A 147 -14.55 13.54 21.52
N SER A 148 -14.82 12.33 22.02
CA SER A 148 -16.19 11.83 22.22
C SER A 148 -17.00 12.67 23.21
N ASP A 149 -16.33 13.35 24.14
CA ASP A 149 -16.92 14.26 25.11
C ASP A 149 -16.83 15.74 24.71
N GLU A 150 -16.10 16.06 23.61
CA GLU A 150 -15.81 17.45 23.22
C GLU A 150 -16.66 17.96 22.05
N THR A 151 -17.11 17.06 21.17
CA THR A 151 -17.86 17.43 19.96
C THR A 151 -18.94 16.43 19.59
N GLU A 152 -20.04 16.92 19.03
CA GLU A 152 -21.09 16.11 18.39
C GLU A 152 -20.97 16.16 16.84
N ASP A 153 -20.11 17.04 16.29
CA ASP A 153 -19.92 17.17 14.85
C ASP A 153 -18.96 16.09 14.32
N VAL A 154 -19.52 15.15 13.56
CA VAL A 154 -18.77 14.02 12.96
C VAL A 154 -17.65 14.49 12.03
N VAL A 155 -17.82 15.63 11.34
CA VAL A 155 -16.79 16.15 10.43
C VAL A 155 -15.54 16.57 11.22
N THR A 156 -15.74 17.37 12.26
CA THR A 156 -14.66 17.79 13.16
C THR A 156 -14.00 16.60 13.85
N PHE A 157 -14.82 15.65 14.33
CA PHE A 157 -14.32 14.42 14.96
C PHE A 157 -13.40 13.63 14.01
N VAL A 158 -13.86 13.32 12.80
CA VAL A 158 -13.08 12.53 11.84
C VAL A 158 -11.81 13.27 11.40
N GLU A 159 -11.89 14.59 11.20
CA GLU A 159 -10.74 15.41 10.82
C GLU A 159 -9.63 15.36 11.89
N GLU A 160 -9.97 15.56 13.17
CA GLU A 160 -9.00 15.55 14.26
C GLU A 160 -8.42 14.14 14.51
N VAL A 161 -9.23 13.10 14.37
CA VAL A 161 -8.76 11.69 14.41
C VAL A 161 -7.74 11.41 13.31
N ILE A 162 -7.96 11.93 12.09
CA ILE A 162 -7.00 11.79 10.98
C ILE A 162 -5.71 12.55 11.28
N LYS A 163 -5.79 13.80 11.78
CA LYS A 163 -4.58 14.58 12.15
C LYS A 163 -3.75 13.85 13.19
N GLN A 164 -4.38 13.24 14.18
CA GLN A 164 -3.67 12.43 15.17
C GLN A 164 -3.06 11.17 14.56
N ALA A 165 -3.78 10.49 13.65
CA ALA A 165 -3.23 9.34 12.95
C ALA A 165 -1.98 9.72 12.13
N GLU A 166 -1.98 10.87 11.45
CA GLU A 166 -0.82 11.39 10.73
C GLU A 166 0.34 11.73 11.67
N TYR A 167 0.04 12.41 12.78
CA TYR A 167 1.07 12.71 13.79
C TYR A 167 1.75 11.45 14.31
N VAL A 168 0.98 10.41 14.66
CA VAL A 168 1.53 9.14 15.14
C VAL A 168 2.29 8.41 14.04
N LEU A 169 1.82 8.48 12.80
CA LEU A 169 2.50 7.92 11.63
C LEU A 169 3.91 8.54 11.48
N ASP A 170 4.02 9.85 11.59
CA ASP A 170 5.31 10.56 11.52
C ASP A 170 6.27 10.18 12.65
N GLN A 171 5.75 9.65 13.77
CA GLN A 171 6.57 9.17 14.90
C GLN A 171 7.01 7.70 14.73
N THR A 172 6.46 6.94 13.78
CA THR A 172 6.80 5.51 13.60
C THR A 172 8.30 5.25 13.40
N PRO A 173 9.09 6.10 12.73
CA PRO A 173 10.54 5.91 12.62
C PRO A 173 11.28 5.97 13.98
N GLU A 174 10.76 6.72 14.93
CA GLU A 174 11.37 6.79 16.28
C GLU A 174 11.05 5.56 17.14
N MET A 175 10.01 4.80 16.78
CA MET A 175 9.58 3.60 17.49
C MET A 175 10.17 2.33 16.87
N LEU A 176 10.47 2.33 15.57
CA LEU A 176 10.98 1.17 14.84
C LEU A 176 12.27 1.52 14.08
N PRO A 177 13.45 1.08 14.59
CA PRO A 177 14.76 1.52 14.07
C PRO A 177 14.97 1.28 12.57
N VAL A 178 14.40 0.22 11.99
CA VAL A 178 14.51 -0.07 10.56
C VAL A 178 13.84 1.01 9.70
N LEU A 179 12.73 1.61 10.15
CA LEU A 179 12.07 2.72 9.46
C LEU A 179 12.95 3.97 9.49
N LYS A 180 13.58 4.24 10.63
CA LYS A 180 14.50 5.37 10.80
C LYS A 180 15.74 5.23 9.90
N GLN A 181 16.32 4.04 9.81
CA GLN A 181 17.45 3.74 8.94
C GLN A 181 17.10 3.93 7.46
N ALA A 182 15.90 3.53 7.07
CA ALA A 182 15.42 3.69 5.70
C ALA A 182 14.88 5.10 5.39
N GLY A 183 14.71 5.96 6.41
CA GLY A 183 14.17 7.32 6.24
C GLY A 183 12.70 7.34 5.81
N VAL A 184 11.90 6.34 6.20
CA VAL A 184 10.50 6.19 5.83
C VAL A 184 9.60 6.02 7.05
N VAL A 185 8.30 6.29 6.89
CA VAL A 185 7.25 5.95 7.86
C VAL A 185 6.74 4.54 7.63
N ASP A 186 5.95 4.00 8.58
CA ASP A 186 5.32 2.68 8.40
C ASP A 186 4.36 2.66 7.21
N SER A 187 4.62 1.75 6.28
CA SER A 187 3.82 1.60 5.05
C SER A 187 2.36 1.20 5.33
N GLY A 188 2.13 0.32 6.32
CA GLY A 188 0.79 -0.08 6.74
C GLY A 188 0.02 1.06 7.39
N GLY A 189 0.67 1.84 8.26
CA GLY A 189 0.12 3.05 8.87
C GLY A 189 -0.21 4.10 7.82
N GLN A 190 0.68 4.30 6.83
CA GLN A 190 0.42 5.19 5.70
C GLN A 190 -0.82 4.74 4.91
N GLY A 191 -0.97 3.46 4.65
CA GLY A 191 -2.15 2.91 3.99
C GLY A 191 -3.44 3.16 4.77
N LEU A 192 -3.42 2.99 6.10
CA LEU A 192 -4.57 3.28 6.95
C LEU A 192 -4.96 4.76 6.90
N VAL A 193 -3.99 5.67 6.98
CA VAL A 193 -4.23 7.12 6.85
C VAL A 193 -4.87 7.45 5.49
N GLN A 194 -4.43 6.81 4.40
CA GLN A 194 -5.04 7.05 3.09
C GLN A 194 -6.49 6.56 3.00
N VAL A 195 -6.83 5.43 3.65
CA VAL A 195 -8.23 4.98 3.77
C VAL A 195 -9.07 6.01 4.51
N LEU A 196 -8.60 6.49 5.66
CA LEU A 196 -9.31 7.50 6.47
C LEU A 196 -9.50 8.82 5.71
N LYS A 197 -8.48 9.30 5.00
CA LYS A 197 -8.56 10.51 4.16
C LYS A 197 -9.59 10.38 3.04
N GLY A 198 -9.60 9.25 2.35
CA GLY A 198 -10.60 9.02 1.32
C GLY A 198 -12.03 8.96 1.88
N ALA A 199 -12.21 8.34 3.05
CA ALA A 199 -13.49 8.33 3.75
C ALA A 199 -13.94 9.75 4.15
N TYR A 200 -13.02 10.58 4.66
CA TYR A 200 -13.27 11.96 4.99
C TYR A 200 -13.68 12.82 3.78
N ASP A 201 -13.01 12.63 2.64
CA ASP A 201 -13.35 13.34 1.40
C ASP A 201 -14.81 13.09 0.98
N ALA A 202 -15.30 11.85 1.14
CA ALA A 202 -16.70 11.52 0.90
C ALA A 202 -17.64 12.11 1.97
N LEU A 203 -17.22 12.16 3.24
CA LEU A 203 -17.99 12.74 4.33
C LEU A 203 -18.28 14.22 4.09
N ILE A 204 -17.27 14.99 3.65
CA ILE A 204 -17.42 16.43 3.34
C ILE A 204 -18.01 16.70 1.96
N GLY A 205 -18.44 15.66 1.24
CA GLY A 205 -19.16 15.79 -0.04
C GLY A 205 -18.29 16.12 -1.23
N LYS A 206 -17.00 15.81 -1.24
CA LYS A 206 -16.17 15.90 -2.45
C LYS A 206 -16.70 14.95 -3.53
N GLU A 207 -16.63 15.39 -4.78
CA GLU A 207 -16.97 14.55 -5.92
C GLU A 207 -15.93 13.43 -6.08
N ILE A 208 -16.36 12.18 -5.96
CA ILE A 208 -15.52 10.99 -6.08
C ILE A 208 -16.21 10.02 -7.04
N ASP A 209 -15.43 9.48 -7.98
CA ASP A 209 -15.90 8.37 -8.80
C ASP A 209 -15.88 7.08 -7.99
N TYR A 210 -17.05 6.53 -7.70
CA TYR A 210 -17.24 5.30 -6.93
C TYR A 210 -17.21 4.02 -7.78
N THR A 211 -16.90 4.10 -9.06
CA THR A 211 -16.83 2.94 -9.96
C THR A 211 -15.68 2.02 -9.54
N ILE A 212 -15.95 0.78 -9.20
CA ILE A 212 -14.96 -0.24 -8.88
C ILE A 212 -14.65 -1.00 -10.16
N GLU A 213 -13.51 -0.72 -10.79
CA GLU A 213 -13.00 -1.50 -11.91
C GLU A 213 -12.30 -2.76 -11.39
N GLY A 214 -12.32 -3.84 -12.18
CA GLY A 214 -11.61 -5.08 -11.82
C GLY A 214 -10.11 -4.82 -11.68
N ALA A 215 -9.51 -5.32 -10.59
CA ALA A 215 -8.12 -5.05 -10.24
C ALA A 215 -7.13 -5.29 -11.39
N PRO A 216 -6.25 -4.33 -11.72
CA PRO A 216 -5.15 -4.56 -12.65
C PRO A 216 -4.06 -5.42 -11.98
N THR A 217 -3.59 -6.41 -12.71
CA THR A 217 -2.41 -7.20 -12.35
C THR A 217 -1.16 -6.46 -12.82
N GLY A 218 -0.29 -6.06 -11.92
CA GLY A 218 1.07 -5.61 -12.23
C GLY A 218 1.49 -4.31 -11.56
N ALA A 219 2.34 -4.39 -10.56
CA ALA A 219 3.00 -3.27 -9.92
C ALA A 219 4.49 -3.22 -10.29
N ALA A 220 5.02 -2.03 -10.45
CA ALA A 220 6.46 -1.77 -10.62
C ALA A 220 7.04 -1.17 -9.32
N PRO A 221 8.33 -1.44 -8.97
CA PRO A 221 8.86 -1.27 -7.63
C PRO A 221 9.64 0.03 -7.39
N ALA A 222 9.83 0.34 -6.12
CA ALA A 222 10.54 1.47 -5.57
C ALA A 222 11.95 1.17 -5.07
N LYS A 223 12.73 2.23 -4.84
CA LYS A 223 14.14 2.21 -4.48
C LYS A 223 14.38 1.91 -3.00
N ILE A 224 15.31 1.01 -2.71
CA ILE A 224 15.94 0.86 -1.40
C ILE A 224 17.45 0.72 -1.59
N SER A 225 18.21 1.42 -0.74
CA SER A 225 19.69 1.32 -0.68
C SER A 225 20.13 -0.07 -0.19
N ALA A 226 21.24 -0.56 -0.74
CA ALA A 226 21.75 -1.93 -0.64
C ALA A 226 22.28 -2.35 0.76
N GLU A 227 21.91 -1.70 1.85
CA GLU A 227 22.52 -1.92 3.18
C GLU A 227 21.66 -2.61 4.22
N THR A 228 20.44 -3.05 3.87
CA THR A 228 19.61 -3.80 4.83
C THR A 228 19.43 -5.23 4.34
N GLU A 229 20.47 -6.06 4.48
CA GLU A 229 20.31 -7.52 4.53
C GLU A 229 19.59 -7.86 5.83
N ALA A 230 18.27 -7.72 5.83
CA ALA A 230 17.43 -8.35 6.84
C ALA A 230 17.63 -9.87 6.66
N GLU A 231 18.21 -10.51 7.64
CA GLU A 231 18.38 -11.97 7.67
C GLU A 231 16.98 -12.61 7.66
N ILE A 232 16.50 -13.04 6.50
CA ILE A 232 15.19 -13.69 6.34
C ILE A 232 15.29 -15.06 7.01
N LYS A 233 14.92 -15.12 8.28
CA LYS A 233 14.99 -16.31 9.12
C LYS A 233 14.08 -17.43 8.61
N PHE A 234 12.84 -17.08 8.23
CA PHE A 234 11.86 -17.98 7.65
C PHE A 234 11.62 -17.60 6.19
N GLY A 235 11.83 -18.54 5.28
CA GLY A 235 11.95 -18.24 3.85
C GLY A 235 10.64 -18.18 3.09
N TYR A 236 9.54 -18.72 3.63
CA TYR A 236 8.26 -18.78 2.91
C TYR A 236 7.17 -18.00 3.64
N CYS A 237 6.58 -17.04 2.94
CA CYS A 237 5.29 -16.46 3.30
C CYS A 237 4.19 -17.46 2.91
N THR A 238 3.45 -17.98 3.87
CA THR A 238 2.43 -19.00 3.66
C THR A 238 1.08 -18.49 4.12
N GLU A 239 0.15 -18.38 3.18
CA GLU A 239 -1.21 -17.90 3.42
C GLU A 239 -2.24 -18.89 2.90
N PHE A 240 -3.32 -19.06 3.64
CA PHE A 240 -4.47 -19.85 3.22
C PHE A 240 -5.71 -19.56 4.06
N ILE A 241 -6.85 -20.04 3.57
CA ILE A 241 -8.11 -20.06 4.30
C ILE A 241 -8.46 -21.50 4.58
N ILE A 242 -8.76 -21.80 5.84
CA ILE A 242 -9.39 -23.07 6.24
C ILE A 242 -10.90 -22.86 6.19
N VAL A 243 -11.61 -23.66 5.40
CA VAL A 243 -13.07 -23.76 5.46
C VAL A 243 -13.39 -24.81 6.52
N LEU A 244 -13.90 -24.38 7.64
CA LEU A 244 -14.09 -25.22 8.83
C LEU A 244 -15.15 -26.28 8.64
N ASN A 245 -14.91 -27.48 9.17
CA ASN A 245 -15.92 -28.54 9.27
C ASN A 245 -16.90 -28.29 10.43
N ALA A 246 -16.44 -27.57 11.45
CA ALA A 246 -17.21 -27.11 12.62
C ALA A 246 -16.54 -25.83 13.17
N PRO A 247 -17.29 -24.94 13.82
CA PRO A 247 -16.73 -23.74 14.45
C PRO A 247 -15.55 -24.07 15.36
N MET A 248 -14.45 -23.31 15.23
CA MET A 248 -13.25 -23.50 16.03
C MET A 248 -13.46 -22.89 17.43
N SER A 249 -13.17 -23.65 18.47
CA SER A 249 -13.19 -23.14 19.84
C SER A 249 -11.97 -22.27 20.15
N ASP A 250 -12.09 -21.39 21.14
CA ASP A 250 -10.96 -20.53 21.59
C ASP A 250 -9.72 -21.36 21.97
N ASN A 251 -9.89 -22.54 22.57
CA ASN A 251 -8.80 -23.42 22.93
C ASN A 251 -8.09 -24.02 21.69
N GLU A 252 -8.86 -24.38 20.66
CA GLU A 252 -8.32 -24.89 19.41
C GLU A 252 -7.58 -23.78 18.64
N GLU A 253 -8.13 -22.57 18.64
CA GLU A 253 -7.45 -21.40 18.04
C GLU A 253 -6.12 -21.11 18.75
N HIS A 254 -6.10 -21.12 20.09
CA HIS A 254 -4.86 -20.96 20.86
C HIS A 254 -3.84 -22.08 20.60
N ALA A 255 -4.28 -23.33 20.56
CA ALA A 255 -3.41 -24.47 20.28
C ALA A 255 -2.86 -24.40 18.84
N TYR A 256 -3.67 -23.94 17.88
CA TYR A 256 -3.26 -23.77 16.49
C TYR A 256 -2.22 -22.64 16.35
N LYS A 257 -2.46 -21.49 16.99
CA LYS A 257 -1.49 -20.39 17.07
C LYS A 257 -0.15 -20.83 17.67
N ALA A 258 -0.19 -21.55 18.80
CA ALA A 258 1.01 -22.08 19.45
C ALA A 258 1.77 -23.08 18.56
N PHE A 259 1.07 -23.92 17.80
CA PHE A 259 1.70 -24.81 16.82
C PHE A 259 2.42 -24.01 15.73
N LEU A 260 1.77 -23.00 15.14
CA LEU A 260 2.40 -22.17 14.11
C LEU A 260 3.62 -21.41 14.65
N GLU A 261 3.57 -20.96 15.91
CA GLU A 261 4.70 -20.30 16.58
C GLU A 261 5.92 -21.23 16.75
N SER A 262 5.69 -22.54 16.86
CA SER A 262 6.77 -23.53 16.94
C SER A 262 7.52 -23.76 15.62
N ILE A 263 6.90 -23.41 14.48
CA ILE A 263 7.45 -23.63 13.13
C ILE A 263 7.74 -22.35 12.34
N GLY A 264 7.38 -21.16 12.88
CA GLY A 264 7.50 -19.92 12.14
C GLY A 264 7.40 -18.66 12.99
N ASP A 265 7.31 -17.52 12.32
CA ASP A 265 7.02 -16.22 12.92
C ASP A 265 6.02 -15.42 12.06
N SER A 266 5.82 -14.13 12.38
CA SER A 266 4.88 -13.24 11.66
C SER A 266 3.47 -13.84 11.55
N ILE A 267 3.02 -14.52 12.62
CA ILE A 267 1.80 -15.30 12.60
C ILE A 267 0.59 -14.40 12.80
N VAL A 268 -0.36 -14.53 11.90
CA VAL A 268 -1.71 -13.97 12.02
C VAL A 268 -2.74 -15.07 11.74
N VAL A 269 -3.55 -15.38 12.76
CA VAL A 269 -4.65 -16.35 12.68
C VAL A 269 -5.93 -15.66 13.07
N VAL A 270 -6.90 -15.67 12.19
CA VAL A 270 -8.21 -15.06 12.38
C VAL A 270 -9.30 -16.09 12.11
N ALA A 271 -9.98 -16.49 13.16
CA ALA A 271 -11.13 -17.39 13.10
C ALA A 271 -12.43 -16.60 12.95
N ASP A 272 -13.33 -17.11 12.11
CA ASP A 272 -14.74 -16.79 12.02
C ASP A 272 -15.54 -18.08 12.16
N ASP A 273 -16.87 -18.02 12.19
CA ASP A 273 -17.73 -19.21 12.38
C ASP A 273 -17.52 -20.27 11.29
N GLU A 274 -17.21 -19.86 10.07
CA GLU A 274 -17.11 -20.74 8.90
C GLU A 274 -15.66 -20.92 8.40
N ILE A 275 -14.78 -19.95 8.67
CA ILE A 275 -13.43 -19.93 8.10
C ILE A 275 -12.37 -19.52 9.10
N VAL A 276 -11.13 -19.98 8.88
CA VAL A 276 -9.92 -19.43 9.53
C VAL A 276 -8.97 -18.92 8.46
N LYS A 277 -8.65 -17.63 8.50
CA LYS A 277 -7.54 -17.06 7.72
C LYS A 277 -6.25 -17.27 8.48
N THR A 278 -5.26 -17.87 7.81
CA THR A 278 -3.92 -18.09 8.35
C THR A 278 -2.89 -17.39 7.48
N HIS A 279 -1.95 -16.72 8.13
CA HIS A 279 -0.70 -16.20 7.57
C HIS A 279 0.44 -16.59 8.51
N VAL A 280 1.54 -17.13 7.98
CA VAL A 280 2.73 -17.49 8.74
C VAL A 280 3.98 -17.43 7.85
N HIS A 281 5.08 -16.89 8.38
CA HIS A 281 6.40 -17.04 7.77
C HIS A 281 7.06 -18.30 8.35
N THR A 282 7.39 -19.26 7.50
CA THR A 282 7.95 -20.56 7.92
C THR A 282 8.96 -21.10 6.92
N ASN A 283 9.82 -22.03 7.34
CA ASN A 283 10.63 -22.82 6.41
C ASN A 283 9.94 -24.12 6.00
N ASP A 284 8.83 -24.47 6.69
CA ASP A 284 8.10 -25.72 6.50
C ASP A 284 6.60 -25.48 6.20
N PRO A 285 6.26 -24.87 5.04
CA PRO A 285 4.85 -24.57 4.70
C PRO A 285 3.97 -25.81 4.68
N GLY A 286 4.53 -26.98 4.34
CA GLY A 286 3.83 -28.24 4.35
C GLY A 286 3.29 -28.64 5.73
N LEU A 287 4.01 -28.37 6.83
CA LEU A 287 3.55 -28.62 8.19
C LEU A 287 2.38 -27.72 8.57
N ALA A 288 2.43 -26.45 8.18
CA ALA A 288 1.33 -25.50 8.42
C ALA A 288 0.03 -25.97 7.71
N LEU A 289 0.14 -26.37 6.43
CA LEU A 289 -1.00 -26.89 5.65
C LEU A 289 -1.54 -28.19 6.23
N GLN A 290 -0.65 -29.14 6.60
CA GLN A 290 -1.06 -30.43 7.17
C GLN A 290 -1.82 -30.24 8.49
N LYS A 291 -1.34 -29.33 9.35
CA LYS A 291 -2.06 -29.01 10.59
C LYS A 291 -3.41 -28.36 10.33
N ALA A 292 -3.48 -27.45 9.37
CA ALA A 292 -4.71 -26.78 8.98
C ALA A 292 -5.78 -27.75 8.46
N LEU A 293 -5.39 -28.75 7.70
CA LEU A 293 -6.29 -29.81 7.18
C LEU A 293 -6.99 -30.61 8.30
N THR A 294 -6.51 -30.58 9.53
CA THR A 294 -7.20 -31.23 10.66
C THR A 294 -8.47 -30.51 11.08
N PHE A 295 -8.66 -29.24 10.67
CA PHE A 295 -9.82 -28.43 11.02
C PHE A 295 -10.84 -28.33 9.89
N GLY A 296 -10.40 -28.51 8.63
CA GLY A 296 -11.29 -28.39 7.48
C GLY A 296 -10.56 -28.47 6.14
N SER A 297 -11.21 -28.03 5.10
CA SER A 297 -10.64 -27.97 3.75
C SER A 297 -9.92 -26.64 3.51
N LEU A 298 -8.87 -26.66 2.64
CA LEU A 298 -8.07 -25.46 2.35
C LEU A 298 -8.53 -24.75 1.07
N SER A 299 -8.51 -23.44 1.12
CA SER A 299 -8.84 -22.56 0.00
C SER A 299 -7.85 -21.40 -0.06
N LYS A 300 -7.66 -20.79 -1.24
CA LYS A 300 -6.80 -19.62 -1.48
C LYS A 300 -5.39 -19.79 -0.93
N ILE A 301 -4.80 -20.96 -1.18
CA ILE A 301 -3.42 -21.25 -0.75
C ILE A 301 -2.47 -20.39 -1.60
N LYS A 302 -1.58 -19.68 -0.93
CA LYS A 302 -0.47 -18.92 -1.50
C LYS A 302 0.79 -19.23 -0.70
N ILE A 303 1.88 -19.54 -1.37
CA ILE A 303 3.19 -19.78 -0.77
C ILE A 303 4.20 -19.06 -1.64
N ASP A 304 4.80 -18.01 -1.09
CA ASP A 304 5.82 -17.22 -1.78
C ASP A 304 7.19 -17.45 -1.14
N ASN A 305 8.22 -17.53 -1.96
CA ASN A 305 9.59 -17.59 -1.49
C ASN A 305 10.12 -16.15 -1.31
N MET A 306 10.07 -15.64 -0.09
CA MET A 306 10.48 -14.28 0.23
C MET A 306 11.94 -13.98 -0.10
N ARG A 307 12.82 -15.01 -0.16
CA ARG A 307 14.21 -14.83 -0.57
C ARG A 307 14.31 -14.55 -2.08
N GLU A 308 13.50 -15.23 -2.90
CA GLU A 308 13.42 -14.97 -4.34
C GLU A 308 12.82 -13.60 -4.62
N GLU A 309 11.71 -13.24 -3.95
CA GLU A 309 11.08 -11.93 -4.07
C GLU A 309 12.03 -10.79 -3.70
N HIS A 310 12.80 -10.97 -2.62
CA HIS A 310 13.82 -10.01 -2.22
C HIS A 310 14.94 -9.87 -3.26
N GLN A 311 15.43 -10.98 -3.82
CA GLN A 311 16.45 -10.95 -4.88
C GLN A 311 15.93 -10.31 -6.17
N GLU A 312 14.70 -10.63 -6.58
CA GLU A 312 14.07 -9.99 -7.75
C GLU A 312 13.93 -8.48 -7.56
N LYS A 313 13.57 -8.03 -6.35
CA LYS A 313 13.48 -6.61 -6.02
C LYS A 313 14.84 -5.93 -6.13
N LEU A 314 15.91 -6.51 -5.57
CA LEU A 314 17.27 -5.97 -5.67
C LEU A 314 17.73 -5.84 -7.13
N ILE A 315 17.41 -6.82 -7.99
CA ILE A 315 17.74 -6.77 -9.42
C ILE A 315 16.96 -5.64 -10.11
N LYS A 316 15.66 -5.51 -9.85
CA LYS A 316 14.81 -4.45 -10.43
C LYS A 316 15.28 -3.07 -9.98
N ASP A 317 15.62 -2.91 -8.71
CA ASP A 317 16.11 -1.65 -8.14
C ASP A 317 17.46 -1.24 -8.74
N SER A 318 18.38 -2.20 -8.94
CA SER A 318 19.66 -1.94 -9.61
C SER A 318 19.48 -1.54 -11.07
N GLN A 319 18.53 -2.15 -11.80
CA GLN A 319 18.21 -1.77 -13.18
C GLN A 319 17.57 -0.38 -13.27
N LYS A 320 16.69 -0.03 -12.31
CA LYS A 320 16.06 1.28 -12.23
C LYS A 320 17.09 2.38 -11.93
N LEU A 321 18.03 2.11 -11.03
CA LEU A 321 19.12 3.02 -10.71
C LEU A 321 20.05 3.26 -11.93
N ALA A 322 20.40 2.19 -12.64
CA ALA A 322 21.22 2.29 -13.86
C ALA A 322 20.49 3.08 -14.96
N ALA A 323 19.17 2.90 -15.13
CA ALA A 323 18.38 3.66 -16.08
C ALA A 323 18.27 5.15 -15.72
N GLN A 324 18.19 5.47 -14.41
CA GLN A 324 18.16 6.87 -13.95
C GLN A 324 19.52 7.56 -14.14
N GLN A 325 20.63 6.89 -13.79
CA GLN A 325 21.98 7.41 -14.02
C GLN A 325 22.21 7.72 -15.51
N LYS A 326 21.76 6.81 -16.37
CA LYS A 326 21.84 7.03 -17.83
C LYS A 326 20.99 8.21 -18.29
N ALA A 327 19.77 8.37 -17.76
CA ALA A 327 18.90 9.51 -18.09
C ALA A 327 19.48 10.85 -17.56
N GLU A 328 20.11 10.83 -16.38
CA GLU A 328 20.81 12.00 -15.83
C GLU A 328 22.07 12.37 -16.65
N GLU A 329 22.84 11.37 -17.10
CA GLU A 329 23.97 11.57 -18.02
C GLU A 329 23.50 12.16 -19.34
N GLU A 330 22.46 11.60 -19.97
CA GLU A 330 21.90 12.11 -21.22
C GLU A 330 21.34 13.54 -21.06
N ALA A 331 20.69 13.85 -19.92
CA ALA A 331 20.20 15.20 -19.62
C ALA A 331 21.35 16.19 -19.38
N TYR A 332 22.42 15.76 -18.70
CA TYR A 332 23.61 16.57 -18.48
C TYR A 332 24.39 16.86 -19.79
N GLU A 333 24.52 15.86 -20.67
CA GLU A 333 25.12 16.03 -22.01
C GLU A 333 24.27 16.98 -22.88
N ALA A 334 22.94 16.85 -22.83
CA ALA A 334 22.04 17.75 -23.56
C ALA A 334 22.14 19.20 -23.06
N ALA A 335 22.21 19.40 -21.73
CA ALA A 335 22.39 20.74 -21.15
C ALA A 335 23.75 21.37 -21.50
N GLN A 336 24.83 20.57 -21.54
CA GLN A 336 26.15 21.05 -22.01
C GLN A 336 26.19 21.37 -23.51
N ALA A 337 25.41 20.66 -24.31
CA ALA A 337 25.28 20.95 -25.75
C ALA A 337 24.55 22.28 -25.97
N ASP A 338 23.50 22.56 -25.18
CA ASP A 338 22.76 23.84 -25.23
C ASP A 338 23.61 25.04 -24.73
N GLU A 339 24.43 24.86 -23.70
CA GLU A 339 25.36 25.90 -23.25
C GLU A 339 26.45 26.23 -24.29
N LYS A 340 26.93 25.23 -25.03
CA LYS A 340 27.93 25.44 -26.09
C LYS A 340 27.31 26.16 -27.31
N THR A 341 26.03 25.93 -27.59
CA THR A 341 25.34 26.65 -28.70
C THR A 341 24.97 28.09 -28.33
N ASN A 342 24.73 28.37 -27.05
CA ASN A 342 24.34 29.71 -26.57
C ASN A 342 25.52 30.68 -26.33
N ASN A 343 26.75 30.18 -26.33
CA ASN A 343 27.97 30.98 -26.07
C ASN A 343 28.79 31.34 -27.33
N MET A 344 28.25 31.05 -28.55
CA MET A 344 28.89 31.53 -29.75
C MET A 344 28.54 33.01 -30.01
N PRO A 345 29.52 33.91 -30.17
CA PRO A 345 29.22 35.29 -30.53
C PRO A 345 28.48 35.32 -31.90
N ALA A 346 27.40 36.07 -31.94
CA ALA A 346 26.65 36.26 -33.20
C ALA A 346 27.56 36.82 -34.28
N LYS A 347 27.77 36.05 -35.35
CA LYS A 347 28.47 36.50 -36.55
C LYS A 347 27.48 37.10 -37.52
N GLU A 348 27.85 38.16 -38.22
CA GLU A 348 27.00 38.78 -39.27
C GLU A 348 26.71 37.82 -40.43
N MET A 349 27.50 36.77 -40.62
CA MET A 349 27.34 35.75 -41.65
C MET A 349 27.88 34.40 -41.17
N GLY A 350 27.06 33.35 -41.31
CA GLY A 350 27.43 31.96 -40.94
C GLY A 350 27.47 31.07 -42.21
N PHE A 351 28.43 30.14 -42.24
CA PHE A 351 28.58 29.16 -43.31
C PHE A 351 28.09 27.79 -42.84
N VAL A 352 27.11 27.23 -43.56
CA VAL A 352 26.58 25.86 -43.36
C VAL A 352 27.00 24.99 -44.54
N SER A 353 27.55 23.82 -44.26
CA SER A 353 27.93 22.87 -45.32
C SER A 353 27.36 21.48 -45.02
N VAL A 354 27.11 20.72 -46.08
CA VAL A 354 26.73 19.31 -46.01
C VAL A 354 27.93 18.47 -46.42
N SER A 355 28.33 17.52 -45.60
CA SER A 355 29.47 16.64 -45.91
C SER A 355 29.21 15.19 -45.55
N ILE A 356 30.01 14.29 -46.15
CA ILE A 356 29.95 12.85 -45.91
C ILE A 356 31.31 12.35 -45.44
N GLY A 357 31.33 11.79 -44.24
CA GLY A 357 32.53 11.16 -43.66
C GLY A 357 33.47 12.11 -42.94
N GLU A 358 34.16 11.60 -41.92
CA GLU A 358 34.96 12.35 -40.93
C GLU A 358 36.07 13.18 -41.57
N GLY A 359 36.74 12.66 -42.59
CA GLY A 359 37.81 13.37 -43.30
C GLY A 359 37.38 14.63 -44.03
N MET A 360 36.16 14.63 -44.61
CA MET A 360 35.58 15.83 -45.25
C MET A 360 35.04 16.81 -44.22
N ASN A 361 34.55 16.32 -43.10
CA ASN A 361 34.14 17.13 -41.95
C ASN A 361 35.33 17.97 -41.38
N GLU A 362 36.50 17.37 -41.26
CA GLU A 362 37.69 18.09 -40.84
C GLU A 362 38.14 19.18 -41.82
N VAL A 363 38.10 18.91 -43.14
CA VAL A 363 38.43 19.88 -44.14
C VAL A 363 37.47 21.07 -44.11
N PHE A 364 36.16 20.86 -44.01
CA PHE A 364 35.18 21.95 -43.94
C PHE A 364 35.29 22.76 -42.64
N ARG A 365 35.58 22.13 -41.51
CA ARG A 365 35.89 22.86 -40.26
C ARG A 365 37.14 23.70 -40.38
N GLY A 366 38.19 23.19 -41.08
CA GLY A 366 39.43 23.93 -41.34
C GLY A 366 39.22 25.14 -42.31
N LEU A 367 38.19 25.08 -43.13
CA LEU A 367 37.80 26.18 -44.04
C LEU A 367 36.89 27.24 -43.39
N GLY A 368 36.54 27.07 -42.11
CA GLY A 368 35.76 28.05 -41.34
C GLY A 368 34.23 27.89 -41.50
N VAL A 369 33.74 26.71 -41.83
CA VAL A 369 32.31 26.39 -41.83
C VAL A 369 31.83 26.38 -40.37
N ASP A 370 30.78 27.13 -40.08
CA ASP A 370 30.24 27.30 -38.74
C ASP A 370 29.32 26.12 -38.33
N TYR A 371 28.64 25.50 -39.30
CA TYR A 371 27.75 24.35 -39.05
C TYR A 371 27.90 23.31 -40.15
N LEU A 372 28.07 22.03 -39.74
CA LEU A 372 28.17 20.90 -40.67
C LEU A 372 26.95 19.99 -40.51
N ILE A 373 26.29 19.73 -41.62
CA ILE A 373 25.19 18.75 -41.71
C ILE A 373 25.78 17.45 -42.27
N GLU A 374 25.77 16.37 -41.49
CA GLU A 374 26.13 15.06 -41.98
C GLU A 374 25.01 14.50 -42.86
N GLY A 375 25.27 14.31 -44.16
CA GLY A 375 24.29 13.81 -45.10
C GLY A 375 24.91 12.90 -46.15
N GLY A 376 24.20 11.84 -46.55
CA GLY A 376 24.50 10.97 -47.69
C GLY A 376 23.33 10.95 -48.67
N GLN A 377 23.50 10.37 -49.86
CA GLN A 377 22.50 10.37 -50.95
C GLN A 377 21.08 9.90 -50.60
N THR A 378 20.88 9.38 -49.38
CA THR A 378 19.61 8.84 -48.87
C THR A 378 19.09 9.47 -47.56
N LYS A 379 19.80 10.46 -47.00
CA LYS A 379 19.37 11.15 -45.76
C LYS A 379 19.41 12.68 -45.96
N ILE A 380 18.44 13.21 -46.64
CA ILE A 380 18.08 14.61 -46.49
C ILE A 380 17.05 14.67 -45.40
N GLY A 381 17.53 14.81 -44.14
CA GLY A 381 16.67 15.07 -42.99
C GLY A 381 16.06 16.47 -43.09
N ARG A 382 14.79 16.61 -42.80
CA ARG A 382 14.10 17.90 -42.71
C ARG A 382 14.83 18.75 -41.66
N ALA A 383 15.46 19.83 -42.10
CA ALA A 383 15.86 20.89 -41.19
C ALA A 383 14.57 21.58 -40.71
N HIS A 384 14.29 21.50 -39.41
CA HIS A 384 13.35 22.44 -38.79
C HIS A 384 14.11 23.73 -38.50
N VAL A 385 13.72 24.80 -39.18
CA VAL A 385 14.08 26.16 -38.85
C VAL A 385 13.25 26.62 -37.67
#